data_a88b060302fccdde94f44b1174727cea
#
_entry.id   a88b060302fccdde94f44b1174727cea
#
_cell.length_a   1.000
_cell.length_b   1.000
_cell.length_c   1.000
_cell.angle_alpha   90.00
_cell.angle_beta   90.00
_cell.angle_gamma   90.00
#
_symmetry.space_group_name_H-M   'P 1'
#
loop_
_entity.id
_entity.type
_entity.pdbx_description
1 polymer ?
#
loop_
_entity_poly.entity_id
_entity_poly.type
_entity_poly.pdbx_seq_one_letter_code
_entity_poly.pdbx_strand_id
1 'polypeptide(L)'
;MKMRKTLLAIWATVATLLFVTSAQPTAYGLEFPMTTRLVLPDAPAGTALLVVAPSTASTVSASLTSALESRRTVFSSEIALVSAMSLAIESAREPMGAKKFTKEMMANEYRWDEEEYTCLNRLWTKESHWNYQARNPRSGAHGIAQALPATKMEQVGTDWRTNPITQIQWGLLYISERYDTPCAAWTKWRHSHYY
;
A
#
# COMPACT_ATOMS: atom_id res chain seq x y z
N MET A 1 -18.41 20.61 4.09
CA MET A 1 -17.08 21.15 4.42
C MET A 1 -16.36 20.47 5.60
N LYS A 2 -17.05 19.74 6.49
CA LYS A 2 -16.42 19.03 7.64
C LYS A 2 -15.81 17.65 7.31
N MET A 3 -16.27 16.96 6.29
CA MET A 3 -15.77 15.62 5.91
C MET A 3 -14.39 15.63 5.19
N ARG A 4 -14.03 16.75 4.53
CA ARG A 4 -12.72 16.89 3.86
C ARG A 4 -11.51 16.84 4.81
N LYS A 5 -11.67 17.27 6.06
CA LYS A 5 -10.58 17.32 7.05
C LYS A 5 -10.26 15.96 7.68
N THR A 6 -11.23 15.06 7.75
CA THR A 6 -11.04 13.71 8.32
C THR A 6 -10.35 12.75 7.36
N LEU A 7 -10.61 12.86 6.06
CA LEU A 7 -9.92 12.05 5.05
C LEU A 7 -8.43 12.39 4.96
N LEU A 8 -8.07 13.67 5.01
CA LEU A 8 -6.67 14.11 5.03
C LEU A 8 -5.91 13.63 6.27
N ALA A 9 -6.59 13.52 7.42
CA ALA A 9 -5.95 13.03 8.64
C ALA A 9 -5.64 11.53 8.60
N ILE A 10 -6.47 10.72 7.95
CA ILE A 10 -6.25 9.28 7.80
C ILE A 10 -5.06 9.02 6.85
N TRP A 11 -4.92 9.79 5.79
CA TRP A 11 -3.78 9.67 4.87
C TRP A 11 -2.45 10.10 5.49
N ALA A 12 -2.44 11.11 6.34
CA ALA A 12 -1.23 11.54 7.05
C ALA A 12 -0.70 10.47 8.02
N THR A 13 -1.58 9.68 8.64
CA THR A 13 -1.17 8.61 9.55
C THR A 13 -0.62 7.38 8.84
N VAL A 14 -1.13 7.04 7.66
CA VAL A 14 -0.61 5.93 6.85
C VAL A 14 0.74 6.30 6.22
N ALA A 15 0.92 7.53 5.75
CA ALA A 15 2.18 8.00 5.20
C ALA A 15 3.31 8.05 6.23
N THR A 16 3.01 8.41 7.50
CA THR A 16 4.02 8.45 8.57
C THR A 16 4.47 7.06 9.02
N LEU A 17 3.62 6.04 8.94
CA LEU A 17 4.01 4.66 9.26
C LEU A 17 4.92 4.02 8.21
N LEU A 18 4.85 4.43 6.96
CA LEU A 18 5.72 3.93 5.89
C LEU A 18 7.12 4.58 5.87
N PHE A 19 7.29 5.77 6.49
CA PHE A 19 8.57 6.47 6.49
C PHE A 19 9.56 6.00 7.57
N VAL A 20 9.12 5.24 8.56
CA VAL A 20 9.99 4.78 9.67
C VAL A 20 10.81 3.53 9.31
N THR A 21 10.52 2.83 8.21
CA THR A 21 11.17 1.56 7.86
C THR A 21 12.24 1.65 6.77
N SER A 22 12.56 2.83 6.22
CA SER A 22 13.52 2.94 5.12
C SER A 22 14.92 3.42 5.49
N ALA A 23 15.26 3.50 6.78
CA ALA A 23 16.64 3.66 7.22
C ALA A 23 17.29 2.27 7.39
N GLN A 24 17.49 1.54 6.30
CA GLN A 24 18.42 0.43 6.30
C GLN A 24 19.84 0.98 6.14
N PRO A 25 20.75 0.74 7.09
CA PRO A 25 22.16 0.99 6.85
C PRO A 25 22.62 0.07 5.72
N THR A 26 23.21 0.66 4.69
CA THR A 26 23.92 -0.09 3.66
C THR A 26 24.97 -0.94 4.34
N ALA A 27 24.75 -2.25 4.37
CA ALA A 27 25.73 -3.20 4.84
C ALA A 27 26.89 -3.23 3.83
N TYR A 28 27.91 -2.44 4.08
CA TYR A 28 29.22 -2.68 3.51
C TYR A 28 29.69 -4.05 3.99
N GLY A 29 30.10 -4.89 3.03
CA GLY A 29 30.47 -6.26 3.25
C GLY A 29 31.44 -6.44 4.42
N LEU A 30 30.94 -7.03 5.49
CA LEU A 30 31.74 -7.65 6.52
C LEU A 30 31.73 -9.14 6.20
N GLU A 31 32.79 -9.60 5.60
CA GLU A 31 33.11 -11.01 5.59
C GLU A 31 33.23 -11.46 7.05
N PHE A 32 32.25 -12.21 7.53
CA PHE A 32 32.38 -12.90 8.83
C PHE A 32 33.30 -14.08 8.65
N PRO A 33 34.47 -14.14 9.33
CA PRO A 33 35.26 -15.34 9.32
C PRO A 33 34.46 -16.46 10.03
N MET A 34 34.09 -17.47 9.25
CA MET A 34 33.47 -18.68 9.73
C MET A 34 34.47 -19.42 10.63
N THR A 35 34.44 -19.17 11.89
CA THR A 35 34.89 -20.03 13.01
C THR A 35 35.33 -19.18 14.20
N THR A 36 34.36 -18.62 14.92
CA THR A 36 34.66 -18.24 16.31
C THR A 36 34.24 -19.38 17.20
N ARG A 37 35.23 -20.24 17.56
CA ARG A 37 35.03 -21.22 18.61
C ARG A 37 34.86 -20.45 19.91
N LEU A 38 33.68 -20.53 20.52
CA LEU A 38 33.43 -19.95 21.83
C LEU A 38 34.23 -20.76 22.83
N VAL A 39 35.38 -20.22 23.24
CA VAL A 39 36.16 -20.79 24.37
C VAL A 39 35.52 -20.18 25.61
N LEU A 40 34.75 -20.99 26.34
CA LEU A 40 34.33 -20.62 27.69
C LEU A 40 35.59 -20.55 28.57
N PRO A 41 35.83 -19.45 29.30
CA PRO A 41 36.88 -19.45 30.34
C PRO A 41 36.50 -20.45 31.41
N ASP A 42 37.48 -21.25 31.84
CA ASP A 42 37.35 -22.20 32.95
C ASP A 42 36.86 -21.46 34.19
N ALA A 43 35.70 -21.84 34.71
CA ALA A 43 35.17 -21.30 35.94
C ALA A 43 36.06 -21.74 37.13
N PRO A 44 36.45 -20.81 38.00
CA PRO A 44 37.20 -21.21 39.22
C PRO A 44 36.28 -22.07 40.10
N ALA A 45 36.82 -23.21 40.51
CA ALA A 45 36.16 -24.13 41.43
C ALA A 45 35.91 -23.42 42.76
N GLY A 46 34.63 -23.14 43.09
CA GLY A 46 34.28 -22.64 44.41
C GLY A 46 33.17 -21.62 44.50
N THR A 47 32.15 -21.63 43.61
CA THR A 47 30.97 -20.80 43.83
C THR A 47 29.76 -21.67 44.18
N ALA A 48 29.28 -21.48 45.39
CA ALA A 48 28.08 -22.14 45.91
C ALA A 48 26.89 -21.86 44.97
N LEU A 49 26.21 -22.90 44.51
CA LEU A 49 24.95 -22.86 43.84
C LEU A 49 23.92 -22.21 44.78
N LEU A 50 23.59 -20.93 44.51
CA LEU A 50 22.37 -20.34 45.04
C LEU A 50 21.19 -21.06 44.35
N VAL A 51 20.56 -21.94 45.08
CA VAL A 51 19.26 -22.54 44.68
C VAL A 51 18.24 -21.44 44.71
N VAL A 52 18.02 -20.81 43.57
CA VAL A 52 16.91 -19.91 43.38
C VAL A 52 15.63 -20.75 43.33
N ALA A 53 14.71 -20.50 44.25
CA ALA A 53 13.45 -21.21 44.36
C ALA A 53 12.67 -21.15 43.03
N PRO A 54 11.99 -22.22 42.60
CA PRO A 54 11.38 -22.36 41.27
C PRO A 54 10.17 -21.45 40.99
N SER A 55 9.83 -20.56 41.93
CA SER A 55 8.60 -19.75 41.84
C SER A 55 8.68 -18.51 40.94
N THR A 56 9.88 -18.01 40.63
CA THR A 56 10.03 -16.79 39.80
C THR A 56 10.39 -17.10 38.35
N ALA A 57 10.89 -18.25 38.03
CA ALA A 57 11.25 -18.64 36.66
C ALA A 57 10.02 -18.88 35.77
N SER A 58 8.88 -19.29 36.35
CA SER A 58 7.66 -19.60 35.59
C SER A 58 6.95 -18.36 35.07
N THR A 59 6.96 -17.25 35.82
CA THR A 59 6.30 -16.00 35.41
C THR A 59 7.08 -15.25 34.33
N VAL A 60 8.38 -15.24 34.38
CA VAL A 60 9.25 -14.62 33.36
C VAL A 60 9.17 -15.39 32.05
N SER A 61 9.14 -16.71 32.11
CA SER A 61 9.02 -17.58 30.94
C SER A 61 7.67 -17.40 30.23
N ALA A 62 6.56 -17.28 31.00
CA ALA A 62 5.22 -17.04 30.45
C ALA A 62 5.09 -15.65 29.81
N SER A 63 5.74 -14.62 30.34
CA SER A 63 5.73 -13.28 29.76
C SER A 63 6.54 -13.17 28.48
N LEU A 64 7.67 -13.88 28.39
CA LEU A 64 8.50 -13.93 27.18
C LEU A 64 7.82 -14.71 26.05
N THR A 65 7.16 -15.83 26.35
CA THR A 65 6.40 -16.59 25.34
C THR A 65 5.22 -15.79 24.82
N SER A 66 4.48 -15.09 25.68
CA SER A 66 3.38 -14.20 25.28
C SER A 66 3.85 -13.03 24.40
N ALA A 67 4.99 -12.42 24.71
CA ALA A 67 5.58 -11.35 23.91
C ALA A 67 6.08 -11.85 22.54
N LEU A 68 6.63 -13.04 22.46
CA LEU A 68 7.06 -13.69 21.22
C LEU A 68 5.87 -14.08 20.34
N GLU A 69 4.79 -14.59 20.94
CA GLU A 69 3.55 -14.94 20.24
C GLU A 69 2.88 -13.70 19.68
N SER A 70 2.80 -12.60 20.43
CA SER A 70 2.28 -11.30 19.95
C SER A 70 3.10 -10.76 18.78
N ARG A 71 4.42 -10.86 18.84
CA ARG A 71 5.27 -10.46 17.70
C ARG A 71 5.05 -11.35 16.47
N ARG A 72 4.86 -12.63 16.66
CA ARG A 72 4.61 -13.59 15.58
C ARG A 72 3.29 -13.32 14.86
N THR A 73 2.24 -13.01 15.60
CA THR A 73 0.93 -12.67 15.03
C THR A 73 0.95 -11.35 14.25
N VAL A 74 1.65 -10.34 14.76
CA VAL A 74 1.82 -9.05 14.04
C VAL A 74 2.62 -9.26 12.75
N PHE A 75 3.73 -10.00 12.81
CA PHE A 75 4.56 -10.27 11.62
C PHE A 75 3.82 -11.07 10.53
N SER A 76 3.01 -12.05 10.93
CA SER A 76 2.22 -12.83 9.98
C SER A 76 1.10 -12.00 9.32
N SER A 77 0.49 -11.07 10.05
CA SER A 77 -0.53 -10.18 9.50
C SER A 77 0.06 -9.15 8.52
N GLU A 78 1.24 -8.61 8.79
CA GLU A 78 1.93 -7.69 7.89
C GLU A 78 2.35 -8.38 6.59
N ILE A 79 2.90 -9.58 6.65
CA ILE A 79 3.25 -10.36 5.45
C ILE A 79 2.00 -10.69 4.63
N ALA A 80 0.90 -11.06 5.26
CA ALA A 80 -0.35 -11.34 4.58
C ALA A 80 -0.91 -10.09 3.87
N LEU A 81 -0.81 -8.91 4.50
CA LEU A 81 -1.23 -7.63 3.93
C LEU A 81 -0.39 -7.25 2.70
N VAL A 82 0.93 -7.34 2.80
CA VAL A 82 1.84 -7.07 1.68
C VAL A 82 1.59 -8.04 0.53
N SER A 83 1.36 -9.32 0.81
CA SER A 83 1.04 -10.31 -0.20
C SER A 83 -0.31 -10.02 -0.88
N ALA A 84 -1.33 -9.64 -0.12
CA ALA A 84 -2.64 -9.27 -0.66
C ALA A 84 -2.57 -8.03 -1.55
N MET A 85 -1.80 -7.00 -1.14
CA MET A 85 -1.58 -5.81 -1.96
C MET A 85 -0.84 -6.14 -3.27
N SER A 86 0.19 -6.99 -3.20
CA SER A 86 0.93 -7.41 -4.40
C SER A 86 0.04 -8.15 -5.39
N LEU A 87 -0.82 -9.05 -4.90
CA LEU A 87 -1.79 -9.76 -5.72
C LEU A 87 -2.84 -8.83 -6.32
N ALA A 88 -3.29 -7.83 -5.57
CA ALA A 88 -4.23 -6.83 -6.05
C ALA A 88 -3.63 -5.98 -7.17
N ILE A 89 -2.38 -5.52 -7.02
CA ILE A 89 -1.63 -4.77 -8.06
C ILE A 89 -1.49 -5.63 -9.31
N GLU A 90 -1.07 -6.88 -9.17
CA GLU A 90 -0.88 -7.78 -10.31
C GLU A 90 -2.20 -8.06 -11.02
N SER A 91 -3.27 -8.32 -10.28
CA SER A 91 -4.62 -8.48 -10.85
C SER A 91 -5.08 -7.22 -11.60
N ALA A 92 -4.80 -6.02 -11.04
CA ALA A 92 -5.21 -4.75 -11.63
C ALA A 92 -4.43 -4.37 -12.91
N ARG A 93 -3.36 -5.08 -13.26
CA ARG A 93 -2.67 -4.91 -14.55
C ARG A 93 -3.52 -5.33 -15.73
N GLU A 94 -4.46 -6.24 -15.49
CA GLU A 94 -5.45 -6.64 -16.47
C GLU A 94 -6.72 -5.78 -16.36
N PRO A 95 -7.36 -5.43 -17.48
CA PRO A 95 -8.55 -4.57 -17.48
C PRO A 95 -9.68 -5.09 -16.58
N MET A 96 -9.87 -6.41 -16.48
CA MET A 96 -10.90 -6.99 -15.61
C MET A 96 -10.59 -6.81 -14.14
N GLY A 97 -9.34 -7.01 -13.73
CA GLY A 97 -8.91 -6.79 -12.37
C GLY A 97 -8.95 -5.31 -11.97
N ALA A 98 -8.50 -4.42 -12.87
CA ALA A 98 -8.61 -2.98 -12.69
C ALA A 98 -10.07 -2.53 -12.45
N LYS A 99 -11.01 -3.02 -13.27
CA LYS A 99 -12.45 -2.75 -13.14
C LYS A 99 -13.02 -3.24 -11.82
N LYS A 100 -12.66 -4.46 -11.41
CA LYS A 100 -13.13 -5.04 -10.14
C LYS A 100 -12.63 -4.21 -8.96
N PHE A 101 -11.34 -3.93 -8.91
CA PHE A 101 -10.73 -3.09 -7.87
C PHE A 101 -11.37 -1.71 -7.79
N THR A 102 -11.56 -1.07 -8.95
CA THR A 102 -12.19 0.24 -9.03
C THR A 102 -13.61 0.24 -8.47
N LYS A 103 -14.41 -0.75 -8.82
CA LYS A 103 -15.79 -0.87 -8.34
C LYS A 103 -15.87 -1.01 -6.83
N GLU A 104 -14.99 -1.82 -6.25
CA GLU A 104 -14.88 -1.99 -4.79
C GLU A 104 -14.46 -0.68 -4.11
N MET A 105 -13.49 0.04 -4.66
CA MET A 105 -13.03 1.33 -4.14
C MET A 105 -14.12 2.41 -4.23
N MET A 106 -14.84 2.49 -5.35
CA MET A 106 -15.95 3.43 -5.53
C MET A 106 -17.04 3.24 -4.47
N ALA A 107 -17.44 1.99 -4.21
CA ALA A 107 -18.45 1.67 -3.22
C ALA A 107 -17.98 2.00 -1.79
N ASN A 108 -16.74 1.64 -1.43
CA ASN A 108 -16.23 1.74 -0.08
C ASN A 108 -15.79 3.16 0.31
N GLU A 109 -15.11 3.86 -0.59
CA GLU A 109 -14.47 5.15 -0.28
C GLU A 109 -15.30 6.35 -0.73
N TYR A 110 -15.98 6.25 -1.88
CA TYR A 110 -16.73 7.35 -2.48
C TYR A 110 -18.24 7.22 -2.32
N ARG A 111 -18.74 6.04 -1.94
CA ARG A 111 -20.17 5.71 -1.89
C ARG A 111 -20.88 5.91 -3.22
N TRP A 112 -20.14 5.74 -4.32
CA TRP A 112 -20.69 5.77 -5.66
C TRP A 112 -21.28 4.41 -6.02
N ASP A 113 -22.45 4.43 -6.61
CA ASP A 113 -23.23 3.24 -6.92
C ASP A 113 -22.90 2.65 -8.31
N GLU A 114 -23.70 1.69 -8.74
CA GLU A 114 -23.53 0.99 -10.02
C GLU A 114 -23.76 1.90 -11.23
N GLU A 115 -24.59 2.93 -11.12
CA GLU A 115 -24.83 3.89 -12.20
C GLU A 115 -23.57 4.74 -12.42
N GLU A 116 -22.99 5.24 -11.34
CA GLU A 116 -21.73 5.98 -11.39
C GLU A 116 -20.57 5.11 -11.92
N TYR A 117 -20.52 3.84 -11.53
CA TYR A 117 -19.55 2.91 -12.11
C TYR A 117 -19.77 2.70 -13.61
N THR A 118 -21.00 2.61 -14.07
CA THR A 118 -21.31 2.48 -15.50
C THR A 118 -20.81 3.68 -16.30
N CYS A 119 -20.98 4.89 -15.77
CA CYS A 119 -20.44 6.12 -16.36
C CYS A 119 -18.91 6.10 -16.42
N LEU A 120 -18.26 5.74 -15.31
CA LEU A 120 -16.80 5.61 -15.23
C LEU A 120 -16.25 4.59 -16.22
N ASN A 121 -16.88 3.42 -16.31
CA ASN A 121 -16.46 2.38 -17.22
C ASN A 121 -16.53 2.85 -18.69
N ARG A 122 -17.56 3.58 -19.06
CA ARG A 122 -17.67 4.20 -20.40
C ARG A 122 -16.55 5.21 -20.63
N LEU A 123 -16.28 6.08 -19.66
CA LEU A 123 -15.26 7.10 -19.71
C LEU A 123 -13.87 6.48 -19.90
N TRP A 124 -13.43 5.63 -18.99
CA TRP A 124 -12.09 5.05 -19.03
C TRP A 124 -11.89 4.02 -20.14
N THR A 125 -12.97 3.44 -20.66
CA THR A 125 -12.91 2.66 -21.91
C THR A 125 -12.58 3.57 -23.11
N LYS A 126 -13.11 4.80 -23.15
CA LYS A 126 -12.77 5.76 -24.21
C LYS A 126 -11.37 6.35 -24.08
N GLU A 127 -10.87 6.51 -22.85
CA GLU A 127 -9.55 7.06 -22.58
C GLU A 127 -8.41 6.06 -22.91
N SER A 128 -8.49 4.84 -22.41
CA SER A 128 -7.38 3.90 -22.47
C SER A 128 -7.77 2.44 -22.69
N HIS A 129 -9.05 2.12 -22.76
CA HIS A 129 -9.57 0.75 -22.65
C HIS A 129 -9.11 0.07 -21.34
N TRP A 130 -8.94 0.86 -20.25
CA TRP A 130 -8.44 0.39 -18.97
C TRP A 130 -6.97 -0.07 -18.98
N ASN A 131 -6.21 0.31 -19.99
CA ASN A 131 -4.81 -0.04 -20.10
C ASN A 131 -3.94 0.94 -19.29
N TYR A 132 -3.34 0.46 -18.21
CA TYR A 132 -2.46 1.27 -17.37
C TYR A 132 -1.17 1.71 -18.06
N GLN A 133 -0.76 1.04 -19.14
CA GLN A 133 0.42 1.38 -19.94
C GLN A 133 0.08 2.34 -21.10
N ALA A 134 -1.21 2.65 -21.30
CA ALA A 134 -1.61 3.53 -22.40
C ALA A 134 -0.90 4.88 -22.32
N ARG A 135 -0.34 5.34 -23.43
CA ARG A 135 0.30 6.65 -23.55
C ARG A 135 -0.07 7.31 -24.85
N ASN A 136 -0.55 8.53 -24.77
CA ASN A 136 -0.77 9.34 -25.96
C ASN A 136 0.57 9.96 -26.41
N PRO A 137 1.09 9.63 -27.61
CA PRO A 137 2.41 10.09 -28.05
C PRO A 137 2.47 11.60 -28.35
N ARG A 138 1.33 12.26 -28.59
CA ARG A 138 1.26 13.70 -28.87
C ARG A 138 1.18 14.53 -27.61
N SER A 139 0.27 14.17 -26.70
CA SER A 139 0.02 14.96 -25.48
C SER A 139 0.88 14.52 -24.31
N GLY A 140 1.30 13.25 -24.26
CA GLY A 140 1.94 12.63 -23.11
C GLY A 140 0.97 12.16 -22.03
N ALA A 141 -0.35 12.21 -22.29
CA ALA A 141 -1.35 11.64 -21.39
C ALA A 141 -1.04 10.16 -21.12
N HIS A 142 -1.24 9.70 -19.88
CA HIS A 142 -0.80 8.37 -19.47
C HIS A 142 -1.80 7.65 -18.59
N GLY A 143 -1.81 6.32 -18.77
CA GLY A 143 -2.50 5.39 -17.89
C GLY A 143 -4.00 5.28 -18.11
N ILE A 144 -4.67 4.61 -17.16
CA ILE A 144 -6.10 4.27 -17.25
C ILE A 144 -6.96 5.52 -17.45
N ALA A 145 -6.72 6.58 -16.68
CA ALA A 145 -7.48 7.82 -16.70
C ALA A 145 -6.89 8.90 -17.64
N GLN A 146 -5.83 8.60 -18.40
CA GLN A 146 -5.14 9.51 -19.30
C GLN A 146 -4.73 10.83 -18.64
N ALA A 147 -4.06 10.73 -17.48
CA ALA A 147 -3.57 11.89 -16.73
C ALA A 147 -2.65 12.80 -17.56
N LEU A 148 -2.89 14.11 -17.52
CA LEU A 148 -2.10 15.11 -18.25
C LEU A 148 -1.85 16.38 -17.40
N PRO A 149 -0.58 16.73 -17.09
CA PRO A 149 0.61 15.89 -17.23
C PRO A 149 0.54 14.65 -16.34
N ALA A 150 1.18 13.56 -16.78
CA ALA A 150 1.18 12.28 -16.05
C ALA A 150 1.73 12.37 -14.63
N THR A 151 2.65 13.31 -14.37
CA THR A 151 3.25 13.58 -13.07
C THR A 151 2.23 14.03 -11.99
N LYS A 152 1.04 14.45 -12.39
CA LYS A 152 -0.04 14.71 -11.41
C LYS A 152 -0.37 13.50 -10.55
N MET A 153 -0.13 12.30 -11.05
CA MET A 153 -0.36 11.06 -10.29
C MET A 153 0.60 10.89 -9.10
N GLU A 154 1.70 11.64 -9.06
CA GLU A 154 2.67 11.64 -7.94
C GLU A 154 2.05 12.12 -6.62
N GLN A 155 0.94 12.86 -6.65
CA GLN A 155 0.19 13.24 -5.45
C GLN A 155 -0.42 12.02 -4.73
N VAL A 156 -0.57 10.88 -5.41
CA VAL A 156 -1.09 9.62 -4.84
C VAL A 156 0.05 8.65 -4.58
N GLY A 157 0.98 8.50 -5.54
CA GLY A 157 2.13 7.61 -5.38
C GLY A 157 3.14 7.80 -6.50
N THR A 158 4.43 7.59 -6.18
CA THR A 158 5.53 7.75 -7.15
C THR A 158 5.67 6.56 -8.11
N ASP A 159 4.97 5.47 -7.82
CA ASP A 159 4.99 4.21 -8.57
C ASP A 159 3.94 4.13 -9.70
N TRP A 160 3.25 5.24 -9.97
CA TRP A 160 2.15 5.32 -10.94
C TRP A 160 2.47 4.76 -12.35
N ARG A 161 3.75 4.70 -12.72
CA ARG A 161 4.16 4.15 -14.03
C ARG A 161 3.93 2.65 -14.15
N THR A 162 4.01 1.94 -13.04
CA THR A 162 3.97 0.47 -12.97
C THR A 162 2.83 -0.08 -12.12
N ASN A 163 2.19 0.79 -11.33
CA ASN A 163 1.11 0.43 -10.42
C ASN A 163 -0.24 0.97 -10.92
N PRO A 164 -1.10 0.12 -11.48
CA PRO A 164 -2.43 0.54 -11.94
C PRO A 164 -3.33 1.02 -10.80
N ILE A 165 -3.13 0.54 -9.57
CA ILE A 165 -3.92 0.98 -8.41
C ILE A 165 -3.68 2.46 -8.13
N THR A 166 -2.44 2.92 -8.16
CA THR A 166 -2.10 4.34 -8.02
C THR A 166 -2.77 5.20 -9.08
N GLN A 167 -2.85 4.72 -10.32
CA GLN A 167 -3.54 5.42 -11.41
C GLN A 167 -5.06 5.48 -11.20
N ILE A 168 -5.66 4.40 -10.73
CA ILE A 168 -7.09 4.32 -10.40
C ILE A 168 -7.42 5.29 -9.27
N GLN A 169 -6.66 5.26 -8.19
CA GLN A 169 -6.83 6.16 -7.04
C GLN A 169 -6.76 7.62 -7.45
N TRP A 170 -5.74 7.96 -8.24
CA TRP A 170 -5.63 9.32 -8.77
C TRP A 170 -6.82 9.71 -9.65
N GLY A 171 -7.23 8.83 -10.54
CA GLY A 171 -8.34 9.11 -11.45
C GLY A 171 -9.68 9.32 -10.73
N LEU A 172 -9.96 8.53 -9.69
CA LEU A 172 -11.16 8.69 -8.86
C LEU A 172 -11.10 9.97 -8.03
N LEU A 173 -9.94 10.28 -7.45
CA LEU A 173 -9.71 11.53 -6.72
C LEU A 173 -9.92 12.75 -7.64
N TYR A 174 -9.33 12.73 -8.83
CA TYR A 174 -9.49 13.80 -9.82
C TYR A 174 -10.96 14.01 -10.21
N ILE A 175 -11.71 12.92 -10.43
CA ILE A 175 -13.15 13.01 -10.76
C ILE A 175 -13.92 13.59 -9.57
N SER A 176 -13.67 13.13 -8.36
CA SER A 176 -14.33 13.61 -7.15
C SER A 176 -14.10 15.11 -6.91
N GLU A 177 -12.86 15.57 -7.12
CA GLU A 177 -12.51 16.97 -6.87
C GLU A 177 -13.05 17.93 -7.95
N ARG A 178 -13.10 17.48 -9.20
CA ARG A 178 -13.39 18.36 -10.32
C ARG A 178 -14.83 18.26 -10.82
N TYR A 179 -15.45 17.10 -10.69
CA TYR A 179 -16.76 16.80 -11.28
C TYR A 179 -17.77 16.30 -10.25
N ASP A 180 -17.38 16.08 -9.03
CA ASP A 180 -18.14 15.46 -7.95
C ASP A 180 -18.47 13.97 -8.22
N THR A 181 -18.87 13.60 -9.44
CA THR A 181 -19.25 12.21 -9.79
C THR A 181 -18.74 11.76 -11.16
N PRO A 182 -18.57 10.45 -11.38
CA PRO A 182 -18.24 9.86 -12.68
C PRO A 182 -19.24 10.20 -13.80
N CYS A 183 -20.54 10.23 -13.51
CA CYS A 183 -21.54 10.57 -14.52
C CYS A 183 -21.46 12.03 -14.96
N ALA A 184 -21.10 12.94 -14.06
CA ALA A 184 -20.83 14.33 -14.42
C ALA A 184 -19.57 14.44 -15.32
N ALA A 185 -18.49 13.72 -14.97
CA ALA A 185 -17.28 13.65 -15.80
C ALA A 185 -17.57 13.04 -17.18
N TRP A 186 -18.34 11.96 -17.25
CA TRP A 186 -18.77 11.36 -18.52
C TRP A 186 -19.63 12.31 -19.36
N THR A 187 -20.51 13.06 -18.75
CA THR A 187 -21.32 14.08 -19.44
C THR A 187 -20.42 15.15 -20.04
N LYS A 188 -19.44 15.66 -19.30
CA LYS A 188 -18.43 16.59 -19.81
C LYS A 188 -17.68 15.99 -21.01
N TRP A 189 -17.20 14.77 -20.88
CA TRP A 189 -16.44 14.09 -21.93
C TRP A 189 -17.23 13.95 -23.23
N ARG A 190 -18.53 13.60 -23.15
CA ARG A 190 -19.38 13.47 -24.34
C ARG A 190 -19.50 14.76 -25.15
N HIS A 191 -19.38 15.91 -24.51
CA HIS A 191 -19.49 17.20 -25.18
C HIS A 191 -18.16 17.74 -25.70
N SER A 192 -17.07 17.43 -25.04
CA SER A 192 -15.77 18.06 -25.31
C SER A 192 -14.65 17.09 -25.65
N HIS A 193 -14.88 15.77 -25.53
CA HIS A 193 -13.90 14.72 -25.74
C HIS A 193 -12.65 14.83 -24.83
N TYR A 194 -12.81 15.50 -23.67
CA TYR A 194 -11.87 15.55 -22.55
C TYR A 194 -12.63 15.78 -21.24
N TYR A 195 -11.98 15.45 -20.13
CA TYR A 195 -12.52 15.72 -18.80
C TYR A 195 -11.42 16.11 -17.83
#